data_7ac5f52dafa4c188ebb4116e46d9f8d7
#
_entry.id   7ac5f52dafa4c188ebb4116e46d9f8d7
#
_cell.length_a   1.000
_cell.length_b   1.000
_cell.length_c   1.000
_cell.angle_alpha   90.00
_cell.angle_beta   90.00
_cell.angle_gamma   90.00
#
_symmetry.space_group_name_H-M   'P 1'
#
loop_
_entity.id
_entity.type
_entity.pdbx_description
1 polymer ?
#
loop_
_entity_poly.entity_id
_entity_poly.type
_entity_poly.pdbx_seq_one_letter_code
_entity_poly.pdbx_strand_id
1 'polypeptide(L)'
;PPAVRRQVLLRDQQMCQAPGCRNTIAIDVHHIRPRSEGGPHYAENLLCLCTVHHRAIHEGELVLAGRAPDDLVFQHADGTPYGGPVSAPRVDVCKKVFDGLCRLGFRSSEARRALDECTRHAEGPLDAESLLRNALERLG
;
A
#
# COMPACT_ATOMS: atom_id res chain seq x y z
N PRO A 1 4.79 -25.67 -4.97
CA PRO A 1 5.66 -25.92 -6.12
C PRO A 1 6.29 -24.65 -6.69
N PRO A 2 7.51 -24.72 -7.20
CA PRO A 2 8.20 -23.56 -7.76
C PRO A 2 7.44 -22.85 -8.89
N ALA A 3 6.66 -23.58 -9.66
CA ALA A 3 5.87 -23.05 -10.77
C ALA A 3 4.79 -22.06 -10.30
N VAL A 4 4.06 -22.39 -9.25
CA VAL A 4 3.02 -21.53 -8.69
C VAL A 4 3.64 -20.25 -8.08
N ARG A 5 4.74 -20.39 -7.35
CA ARG A 5 5.47 -19.25 -6.80
C ARG A 5 5.92 -18.27 -7.90
N ARG A 6 6.48 -18.82 -8.98
CA ARG A 6 6.91 -18.01 -10.14
C ARG A 6 5.73 -17.30 -10.79
N GLN A 7 4.61 -17.98 -10.94
CA GLN A 7 3.38 -17.41 -11.50
C GLN A 7 2.92 -16.19 -10.66
N VAL A 8 2.90 -16.31 -9.35
CA VAL A 8 2.51 -15.23 -8.44
C VAL A 8 3.48 -14.07 -8.52
N LEU A 9 4.79 -14.33 -8.51
CA LEU A 9 5.81 -13.29 -8.65
C LEU A 9 5.67 -12.50 -9.95
N LEU A 10 5.38 -13.18 -11.06
CA LEU A 10 5.18 -12.54 -12.35
C LEU A 10 3.87 -11.73 -12.38
N ARG A 11 2.78 -12.30 -11.90
CA ARG A 11 1.48 -11.61 -11.82
C ARG A 11 1.58 -10.33 -11.01
N ASP A 12 2.19 -10.39 -9.84
CA ASP A 12 2.29 -9.27 -8.90
C ASP A 12 3.50 -8.36 -9.19
N GLN A 13 4.25 -8.64 -10.26
CA GLN A 13 5.43 -7.87 -10.70
C GLN A 13 6.50 -7.76 -9.60
N GLN A 14 6.64 -8.77 -8.76
CA GLN A 14 7.55 -8.80 -7.61
C GLN A 14 7.37 -7.58 -6.68
N MET A 15 6.14 -7.11 -6.56
CA MET A 15 5.76 -5.93 -5.78
C MET A 15 4.79 -6.32 -4.67
N CYS A 16 4.91 -5.68 -3.51
CA CYS A 16 3.99 -5.86 -2.41
C CYS A 16 2.57 -5.43 -2.82
N GLN A 17 1.59 -6.29 -2.57
CA GLN A 17 0.19 -6.08 -2.95
C GLN A 17 -0.63 -5.37 -1.87
N ALA A 18 -0.04 -5.04 -0.72
CA ALA A 18 -0.73 -4.24 0.29
C ALA A 18 -1.11 -2.86 -0.27
N PRO A 19 -2.32 -2.35 0.04
CA PRO A 19 -2.78 -1.08 -0.50
C PRO A 19 -1.80 0.07 -0.22
N GLY A 20 -1.41 0.78 -1.28
CA GLY A 20 -0.48 1.90 -1.19
C GLY A 20 1.00 1.52 -1.08
N CYS A 21 1.33 0.25 -0.89
CA CYS A 21 2.71 -0.22 -0.87
C CYS A 21 3.20 -0.55 -2.28
N ARG A 22 4.37 -0.06 -2.62
CA ARG A 22 5.05 -0.34 -3.90
C ARG A 22 6.45 -0.89 -3.70
N ASN A 23 6.71 -1.48 -2.54
CA ASN A 23 8.00 -2.06 -2.24
C ASN A 23 8.26 -3.28 -3.11
N THR A 24 9.44 -3.34 -3.72
CA THR A 24 9.92 -4.44 -4.55
C THR A 24 11.11 -5.16 -3.94
N ILE A 25 11.53 -4.75 -2.75
CA ILE A 25 12.69 -5.30 -2.06
C ILE A 25 12.20 -6.28 -0.98
N ALA A 26 12.89 -7.41 -0.85
CA ALA A 26 12.57 -8.45 0.13
C ALA A 26 11.11 -8.90 0.05
N ILE A 27 10.69 -9.24 -1.16
CA ILE A 27 9.33 -9.72 -1.45
C ILE A 27 9.24 -11.23 -1.19
N ASP A 28 8.20 -11.63 -0.48
CA ASP A 28 7.87 -13.03 -0.26
C ASP A 28 6.45 -13.34 -0.72
N VAL A 29 6.20 -14.62 -1.01
CA VAL A 29 4.87 -15.10 -1.41
C VAL A 29 4.16 -15.65 -0.17
N HIS A 30 3.01 -15.07 0.13
CA HIS A 30 2.21 -15.36 1.32
C HIS A 30 0.89 -16.04 0.96
N HIS A 31 0.44 -16.99 1.78
CA HIS A 31 -0.89 -17.60 1.65
C HIS A 31 -1.95 -16.69 2.29
N ILE A 32 -3.00 -16.38 1.54
CA ILE A 32 -4.15 -15.61 2.04
C ILE A 32 -4.85 -16.41 3.14
N ARG A 33 -5.23 -17.64 2.83
CA ARG A 33 -5.69 -18.62 3.82
C ARG A 33 -4.51 -19.52 4.16
N PRO A 34 -4.09 -19.58 5.43
CA PRO A 34 -2.94 -20.39 5.84
C PRO A 34 -3.08 -21.87 5.50
N ARG A 35 -1.99 -22.52 5.18
CA ARG A 35 -1.97 -23.98 4.93
C ARG A 35 -2.44 -24.77 6.15
N SER A 36 -2.13 -24.29 7.34
CA SER A 36 -2.59 -24.88 8.61
C SER A 36 -4.12 -24.89 8.74
N GLU A 37 -4.80 -24.00 8.04
CA GLU A 37 -6.26 -23.90 7.99
C GLU A 37 -6.86 -24.53 6.73
N GLY A 38 -6.10 -25.34 6.02
CA GLY A 38 -6.53 -26.00 4.79
C GLY A 38 -6.49 -25.09 3.55
N GLY A 39 -5.71 -24.02 3.60
CA GLY A 39 -5.55 -23.12 2.46
C GLY A 39 -4.86 -23.81 1.28
N PRO A 40 -5.44 -23.72 0.05
CA PRO A 40 -4.87 -24.35 -1.13
C PRO A 40 -3.60 -23.63 -1.60
N HIS A 41 -2.76 -24.36 -2.33
CA HIS A 41 -1.56 -23.81 -2.94
C HIS A 41 -1.81 -23.46 -4.42
N TYR A 42 -2.79 -22.59 -4.64
CA TYR A 42 -3.12 -22.02 -5.96
C TYR A 42 -2.76 -20.55 -6.00
N ALA A 43 -2.54 -20.03 -7.20
CA ALA A 43 -2.16 -18.64 -7.40
C ALA A 43 -3.19 -17.66 -6.80
N GLU A 44 -4.46 -18.00 -6.80
CA GLU A 44 -5.54 -17.17 -6.23
C GLU A 44 -5.51 -17.08 -4.71
N ASN A 45 -4.83 -17.99 -4.03
CA ASN A 45 -4.63 -17.97 -2.58
C ASN A 45 -3.26 -17.45 -2.17
N LEU A 46 -2.49 -16.92 -3.11
CA LEU A 46 -1.13 -16.44 -2.90
C LEU A 46 -0.97 -15.02 -3.42
N LEU A 47 -0.17 -14.21 -2.73
CA LEU A 47 0.19 -12.87 -3.16
C LEU A 47 1.59 -12.51 -2.68
N CYS A 48 2.17 -11.49 -3.31
CA CYS A 48 3.45 -10.93 -2.91
C CYS A 48 3.28 -9.90 -1.79
N LEU A 49 4.07 -10.02 -0.74
CA LEU A 49 4.16 -9.07 0.36
C LEU A 49 5.62 -8.74 0.66
N CYS A 50 5.87 -7.48 1.03
CA CYS A 50 7.16 -7.11 1.59
C CYS A 50 7.28 -7.58 3.04
N THR A 51 8.48 -7.59 3.57
CA THR A 51 8.77 -8.04 4.94
C THR A 51 7.90 -7.35 5.98
N VAL A 52 7.66 -6.05 5.84
CA VAL A 52 6.86 -5.27 6.81
C VAL A 52 5.40 -5.73 6.83
N HIS A 53 4.76 -5.85 5.67
CA HIS A 53 3.35 -6.28 5.59
C HIS A 53 3.19 -7.76 5.88
N HIS A 54 4.12 -8.59 5.47
CA HIS A 54 4.15 -10.01 5.80
C HIS A 54 4.19 -10.22 7.32
N ARG A 55 5.06 -9.49 7.99
CA ARG A 55 5.18 -9.50 9.45
C ARG A 55 3.92 -8.98 10.14
N ALA A 56 3.36 -7.86 9.68
CA ALA A 56 2.13 -7.30 10.25
C ALA A 56 0.95 -8.29 10.22
N ILE A 57 0.84 -9.09 9.16
CA ILE A 57 -0.18 -10.15 9.07
C ILE A 57 0.11 -11.28 10.07
N HIS A 58 1.35 -11.71 10.19
CA HIS A 58 1.73 -12.75 11.17
C HIS A 58 1.55 -12.31 12.62
N GLU A 59 1.76 -11.05 12.92
CA GLU A 59 1.58 -10.47 14.26
C GLU A 59 0.12 -10.11 14.57
N GLY A 60 -0.79 -10.27 13.62
CA GLY A 60 -2.21 -9.97 13.79
C GLY A 60 -2.58 -8.50 13.69
N GLU A 61 -1.66 -7.63 13.33
CA GLU A 61 -1.91 -6.20 13.13
C GLU A 61 -2.71 -5.94 11.85
N LEU A 62 -2.52 -6.79 10.85
CA LEU A 62 -3.25 -6.78 9.58
C LEU A 62 -3.97 -8.10 9.38
N VAL A 63 -5.20 -8.02 8.89
CA VAL A 63 -5.99 -9.18 8.48
C VAL A 63 -6.13 -9.16 6.96
N LEU A 64 -5.81 -10.28 6.34
CA LEU A 64 -5.89 -10.48 4.90
C LEU A 64 -6.95 -11.52 4.60
N ALA A 65 -7.84 -11.21 3.67
CA ALA A 65 -8.89 -12.10 3.21
C ALA A 65 -9.16 -11.91 1.71
N GLY A 66 -9.99 -12.78 1.15
CA GLY A 66 -10.40 -12.71 -0.24
C GLY A 66 -9.58 -13.59 -1.15
N ARG A 67 -9.45 -13.20 -2.40
CA ARG A 67 -8.76 -13.95 -3.46
C ARG A 67 -7.90 -12.98 -4.30
N ALA A 68 -6.70 -13.40 -4.59
CA ALA A 68 -5.81 -12.65 -5.48
C ALA A 68 -6.19 -12.91 -6.95
N PRO A 69 -5.97 -11.94 -7.84
CA PRO A 69 -5.47 -10.59 -7.57
C PRO A 69 -6.55 -9.54 -7.25
N ASP A 70 -7.81 -9.77 -7.63
CA ASP A 70 -8.81 -8.70 -7.73
C ASP A 70 -9.69 -8.53 -6.48
N ASP A 71 -9.89 -9.59 -5.71
CA ASP A 71 -10.78 -9.61 -4.54
C ASP A 71 -10.02 -9.60 -3.21
N LEU A 72 -8.90 -8.92 -3.15
CA LEU A 72 -8.10 -8.81 -1.92
C LEU A 72 -8.72 -7.83 -0.93
N VAL A 73 -8.83 -8.26 0.31
CA VAL A 73 -9.34 -7.44 1.42
C VAL A 73 -8.25 -7.35 2.50
N PHE A 74 -7.80 -6.13 2.76
CA PHE A 74 -6.89 -5.83 3.86
C PHE A 74 -7.62 -5.02 4.92
N GLN A 75 -7.52 -5.44 6.17
CA GLN A 75 -8.16 -4.78 7.30
C GLN A 75 -7.18 -4.64 8.46
N HIS A 76 -7.38 -3.62 9.30
CA HIS A 76 -6.74 -3.56 10.60
C HIS A 76 -7.31 -4.64 11.53
N ALA A 77 -6.63 -4.90 12.65
CA ALA A 77 -7.06 -5.88 13.64
C ALA A 77 -8.47 -5.58 14.21
N ASP A 78 -8.89 -4.34 14.21
CA ASP A 78 -10.23 -3.89 14.67
C ASP A 78 -11.32 -4.02 13.60
N GLY A 79 -10.99 -4.51 12.39
CA GLY A 79 -11.92 -4.68 11.28
C GLY A 79 -12.06 -3.46 10.37
N THR A 80 -11.42 -2.34 10.67
CA THR A 80 -11.44 -1.16 9.79
C THR A 80 -10.60 -1.42 8.53
N PRO A 81 -11.03 -0.91 7.35
CA PRO A 81 -10.29 -1.13 6.11
C PRO A 81 -8.88 -0.57 6.17
N TYR A 82 -7.91 -1.41 5.84
CA TYR A 82 -6.52 -0.97 5.71
C TYR A 82 -6.32 -0.32 4.34
N GLY A 83 -5.70 0.85 4.36
CA GLY A 83 -5.47 1.62 3.14
C GLY A 83 -6.70 2.36 2.62
N GLY A 84 -7.88 2.11 3.18
CA GLY A 84 -9.17 2.71 2.83
C GLY A 84 -9.45 2.79 1.33
N PRO A 85 -10.64 3.09 0.88
CA PRO A 85 -10.83 3.52 -0.49
C PRO A 85 -10.11 4.86 -0.64
N VAL A 86 -8.84 4.81 -1.01
CA VAL A 86 -8.18 6.00 -1.55
C VAL A 86 -8.97 6.29 -2.81
N SER A 87 -9.95 7.18 -2.71
CA SER A 87 -10.67 7.62 -3.89
C SER A 87 -9.64 8.03 -4.94
N ALA A 88 -9.78 7.56 -6.17
CA ALA A 88 -8.86 7.87 -7.26
C ALA A 88 -8.49 9.38 -7.33
N PRO A 89 -9.40 10.34 -7.04
CA PRO A 89 -9.08 11.74 -6.91
C PRO A 89 -8.00 12.07 -5.87
N ARG A 90 -7.94 11.35 -4.77
CA ARG A 90 -7.00 11.62 -3.68
C ARG A 90 -5.57 11.24 -4.04
N VAL A 91 -5.39 10.12 -4.74
CA VAL A 91 -4.08 9.68 -5.27
C VAL A 91 -3.56 10.70 -6.29
N ASP A 92 -4.43 11.15 -7.21
CA ASP A 92 -4.07 12.13 -8.22
C ASP A 92 -3.65 13.47 -7.62
N VAL A 93 -4.35 13.96 -6.61
CA VAL A 93 -4.02 15.20 -5.91
C VAL A 93 -2.67 15.08 -5.22
N CYS A 94 -2.44 14.03 -4.47
CA CYS A 94 -1.14 13.79 -3.80
C CYS A 94 0.00 13.69 -4.80
N LYS A 95 -0.18 13.00 -5.91
CA LYS A 95 0.82 12.87 -6.96
C LYS A 95 1.16 14.22 -7.60
N LYS A 96 0.16 15.01 -7.93
CA LYS A 96 0.34 16.37 -8.51
C LYS A 96 1.12 17.26 -7.55
N VAL A 97 0.78 17.25 -6.27
CA VAL A 97 1.47 18.06 -5.27
C VAL A 97 2.90 17.56 -5.06
N PHE A 98 3.12 16.25 -5.01
CA PHE A 98 4.45 15.67 -4.92
C PHE A 98 5.34 16.10 -6.09
N ASP A 99 4.84 15.96 -7.32
CA ASP A 99 5.56 16.37 -8.53
C ASP A 99 5.84 17.89 -8.52
N GLY A 100 4.89 18.70 -8.06
CA GLY A 100 5.05 20.14 -7.89
C GLY A 100 6.16 20.51 -6.90
N LEU A 101 6.20 19.85 -5.76
CA LEU A 101 7.25 20.05 -4.75
C LEU A 101 8.63 19.67 -5.28
N CYS A 102 8.74 18.56 -5.99
CA CYS A 102 10.00 18.13 -6.62
C CYS A 102 10.47 19.14 -7.68
N ARG A 103 9.55 19.72 -8.45
CA ARG A 103 9.87 20.78 -9.44
C ARG A 103 10.35 22.07 -8.79
N LEU A 104 9.88 22.38 -7.59
CA LEU A 104 10.33 23.55 -6.80
C LEU A 104 11.71 23.32 -6.16
N GLY A 105 12.29 22.13 -6.29
CA GLY A 105 13.62 21.80 -5.81
C GLY A 105 13.69 21.05 -4.49
N PHE A 106 12.55 20.69 -3.91
CA PHE A 106 12.52 19.86 -2.70
C PHE A 106 12.91 18.41 -3.02
N ARG A 107 13.60 17.76 -2.10
CA ARG A 107 13.96 16.36 -2.24
C ARG A 107 12.73 15.47 -2.13
N SER A 108 12.74 14.35 -2.84
CA SER A 108 11.62 13.38 -2.83
C SER A 108 11.26 12.91 -1.41
N SER A 109 12.25 12.74 -0.53
CA SER A 109 12.02 12.37 0.87
C SER A 109 11.33 13.46 1.67
N GLU A 110 11.67 14.72 1.45
CA GLU A 110 11.07 15.90 2.10
C GLU A 110 9.63 16.08 1.63
N ALA A 111 9.40 16.01 0.31
CA ALA A 111 8.08 16.12 -0.29
C ALA A 111 7.14 15.01 0.20
N ARG A 112 7.63 13.78 0.25
CA ARG A 112 6.84 12.63 0.75
C ARG A 112 6.47 12.80 2.21
N ARG A 113 7.42 13.16 3.05
CA ARG A 113 7.20 13.38 4.48
C ARG A 113 6.17 14.48 4.74
N ALA A 114 6.29 15.61 4.06
CA ALA A 114 5.34 16.72 4.18
C ALA A 114 3.93 16.32 3.74
N LEU A 115 3.80 15.58 2.64
CA LEU A 115 2.51 15.06 2.17
C LEU A 115 1.90 14.05 3.15
N ASP A 116 2.69 13.14 3.68
CA ASP A 116 2.22 12.15 4.66
C ASP A 116 1.67 12.83 5.92
N GLU A 117 2.34 13.86 6.41
CA GLU A 117 1.87 14.63 7.56
C GLU A 117 0.60 15.42 7.24
N CYS A 118 0.51 16.06 6.09
CA CYS A 118 -0.66 16.81 5.67
C CYS A 118 -1.89 15.91 5.46
N THR A 119 -1.69 14.74 4.85
CA THR A 119 -2.79 13.80 4.58
C THR A 119 -3.27 13.06 5.82
N ARG A 120 -2.39 12.85 6.79
CA ARG A 120 -2.73 12.19 8.06
C ARG A 120 -3.70 13.01 8.90
N HIS A 121 -3.61 14.33 8.84
CA HIS A 121 -4.44 15.25 9.59
C HIS A 121 -5.58 15.89 8.77
N ALA A 122 -5.71 15.52 7.50
CA ALA A 122 -6.73 16.09 6.63
C ALA A 122 -8.10 15.43 6.87
N GLU A 123 -9.04 16.24 7.31
CA GLU A 123 -10.46 15.88 7.38
C GLU A 123 -11.16 16.44 6.14
N GLY A 124 -11.79 15.57 5.33
CA GLY A 124 -12.57 15.97 4.17
C GLY A 124 -11.84 15.87 2.82
N PRO A 125 -12.45 16.44 1.76
CA PRO A 125 -11.88 16.36 0.41
C PRO A 125 -10.56 17.12 0.31
N LEU A 126 -9.56 16.50 -0.28
CA LEU A 126 -8.25 17.11 -0.51
C LEU A 126 -8.25 17.89 -1.81
N ASP A 127 -8.00 19.19 -1.69
CA ASP A 127 -7.74 20.09 -2.81
C ASP A 127 -6.23 20.26 -3.00
N ALA A 128 -5.77 20.25 -4.25
CA ALA A 128 -4.34 20.31 -4.59
C ALA A 128 -3.70 21.63 -4.12
N GLU A 129 -4.42 22.75 -4.22
CA GLU A 129 -3.91 24.05 -3.81
C GLU A 129 -3.71 24.15 -2.29
N SER A 130 -4.71 23.72 -1.53
CA SER A 130 -4.64 23.68 -0.07
C SER A 130 -3.56 22.73 0.43
N LEU A 131 -3.45 21.55 -0.19
CA LEU A 131 -2.44 20.55 0.16
C LEU A 131 -1.03 21.07 -0.14
N LEU A 132 -0.82 21.70 -1.29
CA LEU A 132 0.46 22.31 -1.67
C LEU A 132 0.86 23.41 -0.68
N ARG A 133 -0.08 24.28 -0.33
CA ARG A 133 0.16 25.36 0.63
C ARG A 133 0.59 24.81 2.00
N ASN A 134 -0.16 23.86 2.52
CA ASN A 134 0.15 23.23 3.81
C ASN A 134 1.51 22.50 3.79
N ALA A 135 1.84 21.84 2.69
CA ALA A 135 3.13 21.18 2.52
C ALA A 135 4.29 22.19 2.49
N LEU A 136 4.12 23.31 1.78
CA LEU A 136 5.12 24.39 1.72
C LEU A 136 5.35 25.05 3.07
N GLU A 137 4.30 25.28 3.85
CA GLU A 137 4.42 25.82 5.23
C GLU A 137 5.25 24.90 6.14
N ARG A 138 5.17 23.60 5.94
CA ARG A 138 5.95 22.61 6.72
C ARG A 138 7.39 22.47 6.24
N LEU A 139 7.66 22.76 4.98
CA LEU A 139 8.98 22.67 4.37
C LEU A 139 9.78 23.98 4.47
N GLY A 140 9.10 25.09 4.70
CA GLY A 140 9.72 26.41 4.93
C GLY A 140 10.18 26.53 6.36
#